data_4c2bf2e7d9557ba579e882f7bdf04d4e
#
_entry.id   4c2bf2e7d9557ba579e882f7bdf04d4e
#
_cell.length_a   1.000
_cell.length_b   1.000
_cell.length_c   1.000
_cell.angle_alpha   90.00
_cell.angle_beta   90.00
_cell.angle_gamma   90.00
#
_symmetry.space_group_name_H-M   'P 1'
#
loop_
_entity.id
_entity.type
_entity.pdbx_description
1 polymer ?
#
loop_
_entity_poly.entity_id
_entity_poly.type
_entity_poly.pdbx_seq_one_letter_code
_entity_poly.pdbx_strand_id
1 'polypeptide(L)'
;MATNQKSGRSTLTKAVARQRYVEIGEDVVLEQIQKDSGLLDLRTIAVGPFARLDASAVSVRDGKTRGAITNLFGSQAAFQAETMALALGAGHWIEEIEYPDPVAFPTADAWVDAFFAGQSARGPQHGTNPTVNYAFLWALWLSVVPYGLWSERISQPSLEEQAQWLKRLEAVFQQALDHFGITLREGTTVNDLVCAVASLIEGVWLNQCLTTRHPGDPSQPISIALRRSGRLLWLGATASPISG
;
A
#
# COMPACT_ATOMS: atom_id res chain seq x y z
N MET A 1 2.88 49.52 -15.01
CA MET A 1 2.21 48.27 -14.64
C MET A 1 3.09 47.08 -15.02
N ALA A 2 4.06 46.69 -14.19
CA ALA A 2 4.96 45.57 -14.47
C ALA A 2 5.49 44.98 -13.15
N THR A 3 4.64 44.28 -12.36
CA THR A 3 5.07 43.78 -11.06
C THR A 3 4.51 42.40 -10.67
N ASN A 4 3.91 41.62 -11.59
CA ASN A 4 3.27 40.35 -11.19
C ASN A 4 3.82 39.08 -11.85
N GLN A 5 4.81 39.14 -12.75
CA GLN A 5 5.35 37.90 -13.36
C GLN A 5 6.48 37.24 -12.59
N LYS A 6 7.17 37.94 -11.68
CA LYS A 6 8.27 37.36 -10.89
C LYS A 6 7.80 36.43 -9.77
N SER A 7 6.62 36.62 -9.20
CA SER A 7 6.08 35.82 -8.10
C SER A 7 5.71 34.41 -8.54
N GLY A 8 5.06 34.23 -9.68
CA GLY A 8 4.60 32.93 -10.16
C GLY A 8 5.75 31.99 -10.55
N ARG A 9 6.81 32.51 -11.17
CA ARG A 9 7.96 31.69 -11.57
C ARG A 9 8.78 31.21 -10.37
N SER A 10 8.87 32.01 -9.30
CA SER A 10 9.54 31.64 -8.05
C SER A 10 8.77 30.54 -7.29
N THR A 11 7.45 30.58 -7.30
CA THR A 11 6.59 29.62 -6.59
C THR A 11 6.57 28.26 -7.29
N LEU A 12 6.48 28.25 -8.61
CA LEU A 12 6.53 27.03 -9.41
C LEU A 12 7.89 26.34 -9.28
N THR A 13 8.97 27.09 -9.27
CA THR A 13 10.33 26.56 -9.11
C THR A 13 10.55 25.96 -7.71
N LYS A 14 9.95 26.56 -6.66
CA LYS A 14 10.02 26.01 -5.30
C LYS A 14 9.21 24.73 -5.17
N ALA A 15 8.03 24.65 -5.77
CA ALA A 15 7.20 23.44 -5.76
C ALA A 15 7.91 22.28 -6.45
N VAL A 16 8.48 22.51 -7.63
CA VAL A 16 9.25 21.49 -8.35
C VAL A 16 10.48 21.03 -7.57
N ALA A 17 11.23 21.96 -6.95
CA ALA A 17 12.36 21.60 -6.12
C ALA A 17 11.94 20.80 -4.87
N ARG A 18 10.79 21.13 -4.27
CA ARG A 18 10.25 20.43 -3.12
C ARG A 18 9.87 19.01 -3.48
N GLN A 19 9.15 18.80 -4.58
CA GLN A 19 8.78 17.49 -5.07
C GLN A 19 10.02 16.62 -5.34
N ARG A 20 11.01 17.15 -6.04
CA ARG A 20 12.26 16.45 -6.32
C ARG A 20 12.99 15.99 -5.04
N TYR A 21 13.05 16.82 -4.00
CA TYR A 21 13.69 16.42 -2.75
C TYR A 21 12.92 15.32 -2.02
N VAL A 22 11.61 15.33 -2.11
CA VAL A 22 10.76 14.28 -1.54
C VAL A 22 10.99 12.94 -2.25
N GLU A 23 11.06 12.95 -3.59
CA GLU A 23 11.38 11.77 -4.41
C GLU A 23 12.78 11.19 -4.10
N ILE A 24 13.80 12.05 -4.02
CA ILE A 24 15.16 11.61 -3.61
C ILE A 24 15.15 11.07 -2.17
N GLY A 25 14.34 11.66 -1.30
CA GLY A 25 14.17 11.20 0.08
C GLY A 25 13.56 9.80 0.15
N GLU A 26 12.58 9.52 -0.68
CA GLU A 26 11.98 8.19 -0.84
C GLU A 26 13.03 7.17 -1.30
N ASP A 27 13.79 7.48 -2.35
CA ASP A 27 14.89 6.62 -2.83
C ASP A 27 15.93 6.32 -1.73
N VAL A 28 16.30 7.33 -0.94
CA VAL A 28 17.24 7.17 0.19
C VAL A 28 16.70 6.19 1.22
N VAL A 29 15.43 6.29 1.54
CA VAL A 29 14.77 5.40 2.50
C VAL A 29 14.68 3.98 1.95
N LEU A 30 14.26 3.81 0.69
CA LEU A 30 14.17 2.51 0.01
C LEU A 30 15.52 1.79 -0.04
N GLU A 31 16.58 2.48 -0.44
CA GLU A 31 17.93 1.89 -0.46
C GLU A 31 18.43 1.52 0.93
N GLN A 32 18.14 2.32 1.94
CA GLN A 32 18.56 2.03 3.30
C GLN A 32 17.91 0.74 3.80
N ILE A 33 16.65 0.52 3.50
CA ILE A 33 15.92 -0.69 3.89
C ILE A 33 16.41 -1.90 3.14
N GLN A 34 16.69 -1.78 1.85
CA GLN A 34 17.31 -2.87 1.08
C GLN A 34 18.66 -3.28 1.66
N LYS A 35 19.45 -2.32 2.15
CA LYS A 35 20.74 -2.60 2.80
C LYS A 35 20.57 -3.23 4.18
N ASP A 36 19.57 -2.80 4.93
CA ASP A 36 19.29 -3.26 6.30
C ASP A 36 18.44 -4.55 6.34
N SER A 37 17.91 -5.02 5.20
CA SER A 37 17.02 -6.19 5.13
C SER A 37 17.64 -7.52 5.60
N GLY A 38 18.95 -7.56 5.85
CA GLY A 38 19.64 -8.69 6.48
C GLY A 38 20.03 -8.48 7.95
N LEU A 39 19.87 -7.27 8.48
CA LEU A 39 20.29 -6.90 9.83
C LEU A 39 19.21 -5.99 10.46
N LEU A 40 18.16 -6.60 10.99
CA LEU A 40 17.21 -5.89 11.86
C LEU A 40 17.93 -5.46 13.15
N ASP A 41 18.62 -4.34 13.07
CA ASP A 41 19.10 -3.65 14.27
C ASP A 41 17.87 -3.14 15.04
N LEU A 42 17.77 -3.55 16.31
CA LEU A 42 16.72 -3.09 17.24
C LEU A 42 16.57 -1.57 17.27
N ARG A 43 17.65 -0.82 17.00
CA ARG A 43 17.63 0.64 16.89
C ARG A 43 16.86 1.12 15.66
N THR A 44 16.91 0.38 14.56
CA THR A 44 16.15 0.69 13.33
C THR A 44 14.66 0.46 13.54
N ILE A 45 14.31 -0.61 14.26
CA ILE A 45 12.92 -0.91 14.63
C ILE A 45 12.36 0.17 15.57
N ALA A 46 13.14 0.59 16.56
CA ALA A 46 12.69 1.55 17.57
C ALA A 46 12.49 2.98 17.04
N VAL A 47 13.21 3.37 15.99
CA VAL A 47 13.24 4.76 15.50
C VAL A 47 12.49 4.93 14.19
N GLY A 48 12.20 3.83 13.49
CA GLY A 48 11.56 3.80 12.19
C GLY A 48 12.46 4.27 11.05
N PRO A 49 12.16 3.85 9.80
CA PRO A 49 13.02 4.10 8.64
C PRO A 49 13.19 5.60 8.30
N PHE A 50 12.18 6.43 8.56
CA PHE A 50 12.25 7.87 8.28
C PHE A 50 13.09 8.67 9.27
N ALA A 51 13.34 8.16 10.46
CA ALA A 51 14.21 8.85 11.41
C ALA A 51 15.67 8.93 10.91
N ARG A 52 16.04 8.05 9.97
CA ARG A 52 17.34 8.08 9.29
C ARG A 52 17.34 8.92 8.01
N LEU A 53 16.17 9.36 7.55
CA LEU A 53 16.09 10.28 6.43
C LEU A 53 16.64 11.64 6.85
N ASP A 54 17.91 11.87 6.57
CA ASP A 54 18.55 13.14 6.84
C ASP A 54 18.58 14.02 5.58
N ALA A 55 18.21 15.29 5.75
CA ALA A 55 18.34 16.30 4.69
C ALA A 55 19.76 16.39 4.13
N SER A 56 20.78 16.01 4.90
CA SER A 56 22.17 15.95 4.44
C SER A 56 22.38 14.86 3.39
N ALA A 57 21.83 13.65 3.60
CA ALA A 57 21.96 12.54 2.65
C ALA A 57 21.29 12.87 1.31
N VAL A 58 20.10 13.51 1.37
CA VAL A 58 19.36 13.93 0.18
C VAL A 58 20.08 15.08 -0.55
N SER A 59 20.59 16.05 0.19
CA SER A 59 21.30 17.19 -0.42
C SER A 59 22.59 16.76 -1.13
N VAL A 60 23.29 15.77 -0.62
CA VAL A 60 24.49 15.20 -1.28
C VAL A 60 24.12 14.59 -2.63
N ARG A 61 23.00 13.86 -2.74
CA ARG A 61 22.56 13.27 -4.00
C ARG A 61 22.16 14.31 -5.04
N ASP A 62 21.57 15.43 -4.62
CA ASP A 62 21.17 16.51 -5.53
C ASP A 62 22.32 17.53 -5.78
N GLY A 63 23.49 17.33 -5.21
CA GLY A 63 24.60 18.27 -5.32
C GLY A 63 24.30 19.64 -4.71
N LYS A 64 23.41 19.70 -3.72
CA LYS A 64 22.98 20.92 -3.01
C LYS A 64 23.44 20.90 -1.55
N THR A 65 23.10 21.94 -0.83
CA THR A 65 23.39 22.05 0.59
C THR A 65 22.19 21.66 1.44
N ARG A 66 22.43 21.13 2.65
CA ARG A 66 21.37 20.87 3.64
C ARG A 66 20.45 22.08 3.85
N GLY A 67 21.01 23.29 3.84
CA GLY A 67 20.25 24.54 4.00
C GLY A 67 19.20 24.75 2.92
N ALA A 68 19.40 24.22 1.70
CA ALA A 68 18.42 24.33 0.62
C ALA A 68 17.13 23.56 0.99
N ILE A 69 17.26 22.37 1.56
CA ILE A 69 16.11 21.55 1.99
C ILE A 69 15.42 22.20 3.20
N THR A 70 16.18 22.63 4.21
CA THR A 70 15.61 23.30 5.39
C THR A 70 14.85 24.58 5.02
N ASN A 71 15.35 25.35 4.05
CA ASN A 71 14.66 26.56 3.57
C ASN A 71 13.35 26.25 2.83
N LEU A 72 13.25 25.08 2.18
CA LEU A 72 12.03 24.68 1.45
C LEU A 72 10.96 24.09 2.38
N PHE A 73 11.37 23.29 3.34
CA PHE A 73 10.44 22.54 4.22
C PHE A 73 10.25 23.18 5.59
N GLY A 74 11.11 24.11 5.99
CA GLY A 74 11.09 24.76 7.29
C GLY A 74 11.75 23.93 8.40
N SER A 75 11.65 22.60 8.36
CA SER A 75 12.27 21.71 9.34
C SER A 75 12.58 20.33 8.74
N GLN A 76 13.47 19.59 9.39
CA GLN A 76 13.75 18.19 9.11
C GLN A 76 12.49 17.31 9.25
N ALA A 77 11.71 17.55 10.31
CA ALA A 77 10.48 16.80 10.54
C ALA A 77 9.41 17.03 9.46
N ALA A 78 9.28 18.26 8.95
CA ALA A 78 8.38 18.57 7.84
C ALA A 78 8.82 17.88 6.54
N PHE A 79 10.13 17.82 6.28
CA PHE A 79 10.68 17.10 5.14
C PHE A 79 10.41 15.59 5.26
N GLN A 80 10.67 14.99 6.41
CA GLN A 80 10.38 13.57 6.68
C GLN A 80 8.89 13.25 6.51
N ALA A 81 8.00 14.10 7.03
CA ALA A 81 6.56 13.92 6.93
C ALA A 81 6.06 13.97 5.47
N GLU A 82 6.63 14.85 4.65
CA GLU A 82 6.24 14.93 3.23
C GLU A 82 6.79 13.76 2.41
N THR A 83 8.01 13.31 2.70
CA THR A 83 8.55 12.11 2.08
C THR A 83 7.73 10.88 2.44
N MET A 84 7.31 10.77 3.71
CA MET A 84 6.42 9.71 4.16
C MET A 84 5.05 9.77 3.47
N ALA A 85 4.46 10.96 3.36
CA ALA A 85 3.18 11.13 2.67
C ALA A 85 3.25 10.73 1.19
N LEU A 86 4.37 11.03 0.51
CA LEU A 86 4.59 10.56 -0.86
C LEU A 86 4.70 9.04 -0.90
N ALA A 87 5.57 8.45 -0.09
CA ALA A 87 5.79 7.01 -0.06
C ALA A 87 4.53 6.19 0.29
N LEU A 88 3.65 6.74 1.13
CA LEU A 88 2.38 6.11 1.50
C LEU A 88 1.24 6.40 0.52
N GLY A 89 1.29 7.51 -0.22
CA GLY A 89 0.23 7.97 -1.11
C GLY A 89 0.57 7.89 -2.60
N ALA A 90 1.69 7.26 -2.94
CA ALA A 90 2.21 7.30 -4.31
C ALA A 90 1.44 6.41 -5.32
N GLY A 91 0.24 5.92 -5.01
CA GLY A 91 -0.70 5.31 -5.96
C GLY A 91 -0.18 4.16 -6.85
N HIS A 92 1.13 3.93 -6.82
CA HIS A 92 1.84 3.04 -7.73
C HIS A 92 1.44 1.56 -7.58
N TRP A 93 0.81 1.21 -6.48
CA TRP A 93 0.44 -0.18 -6.20
C TRP A 93 -0.97 -0.52 -6.68
N ILE A 94 -1.88 0.46 -6.74
CA ILE A 94 -3.27 0.21 -7.11
C ILE A 94 -3.40 0.11 -8.62
N GLU A 95 -2.64 0.89 -9.38
CA GLU A 95 -2.72 0.91 -10.84
C GLU A 95 -2.20 -0.37 -11.51
N GLU A 96 -1.24 -1.05 -10.88
CA GLU A 96 -0.62 -2.26 -11.41
C GLU A 96 -1.34 -3.58 -11.00
N ILE A 97 -2.43 -3.49 -10.20
CA ILE A 97 -3.16 -4.68 -9.79
C ILE A 97 -4.09 -5.14 -10.91
N GLU A 98 -3.67 -6.15 -11.64
CA GLU A 98 -4.55 -6.89 -12.53
C GLU A 98 -5.35 -7.93 -11.73
N TYR A 99 -6.66 -7.91 -11.87
CA TYR A 99 -7.55 -8.90 -11.27
C TYR A 99 -7.97 -9.92 -12.33
N PRO A 100 -8.24 -11.19 -11.95
CA PRO A 100 -8.69 -12.19 -12.89
C PRO A 100 -10.06 -11.80 -13.44
N ASP A 101 -10.19 -11.81 -14.77
CA ASP A 101 -11.47 -11.55 -15.44
C ASP A 101 -12.42 -12.75 -15.19
N PRO A 102 -13.61 -12.53 -14.60
CA PRO A 102 -14.57 -13.60 -14.35
C PRO A 102 -14.93 -14.43 -15.58
N VAL A 103 -14.96 -13.82 -16.76
CA VAL A 103 -15.28 -14.49 -18.02
C VAL A 103 -14.31 -15.63 -18.37
N ALA A 104 -13.07 -15.56 -17.86
CA ALA A 104 -12.06 -16.59 -18.11
C ALA A 104 -12.25 -17.87 -17.26
N PHE A 105 -13.22 -17.89 -16.35
CA PHE A 105 -13.39 -19.00 -15.39
C PHE A 105 -14.74 -19.71 -15.57
N PRO A 106 -14.74 -21.06 -15.51
CA PRO A 106 -15.97 -21.83 -15.69
C PRO A 106 -16.94 -21.74 -14.49
N THR A 107 -16.44 -21.35 -13.31
CA THR A 107 -17.23 -21.28 -12.08
C THR A 107 -16.75 -20.15 -11.17
N ALA A 108 -17.64 -19.64 -10.33
CA ALA A 108 -17.29 -18.65 -9.30
C ALA A 108 -16.23 -19.15 -8.34
N ASP A 109 -16.26 -20.42 -7.94
CA ASP A 109 -15.26 -21.03 -7.06
C ASP A 109 -13.87 -21.00 -7.67
N ALA A 110 -13.74 -21.29 -8.98
CA ALA A 110 -12.46 -21.22 -9.68
C ALA A 110 -11.95 -19.78 -9.79
N TRP A 111 -12.83 -18.83 -10.02
CA TRP A 111 -12.50 -17.41 -10.04
C TRP A 111 -12.05 -16.91 -8.67
N VAL A 112 -12.78 -17.23 -7.60
CA VAL A 112 -12.41 -16.87 -6.21
C VAL A 112 -11.06 -17.43 -5.84
N ASP A 113 -10.79 -18.69 -6.16
CA ASP A 113 -9.48 -19.32 -5.93
C ASP A 113 -8.35 -18.58 -6.67
N ALA A 114 -8.56 -18.21 -7.93
CA ALA A 114 -7.59 -17.46 -8.73
C ALA A 114 -7.38 -16.04 -8.20
N PHE A 115 -8.46 -15.36 -7.79
CA PHE A 115 -8.38 -14.03 -7.18
C PHE A 115 -7.49 -14.04 -5.93
N PHE A 116 -7.75 -14.91 -4.96
CA PHE A 116 -6.97 -15.00 -3.73
C PHE A 116 -5.56 -15.57 -3.94
N ALA A 117 -5.37 -16.45 -4.93
CA ALA A 117 -4.04 -16.88 -5.32
C ALA A 117 -3.19 -15.72 -5.85
N GLY A 118 -3.78 -14.87 -6.70
CA GLY A 118 -3.15 -13.64 -7.19
C GLY A 118 -2.76 -12.68 -6.06
N GLN A 119 -3.66 -12.46 -5.09
CA GLN A 119 -3.35 -11.63 -3.92
C GLN A 119 -2.24 -12.22 -3.04
N SER A 120 -2.19 -13.54 -2.90
CA SER A 120 -1.11 -14.22 -2.17
C SER A 120 0.25 -14.07 -2.84
N ALA A 121 0.28 -14.11 -4.18
CA ALA A 121 1.51 -13.95 -4.96
C ALA A 121 2.07 -12.50 -4.93
N ARG A 122 1.21 -11.53 -4.59
CA ARG A 122 1.58 -10.11 -4.48
C ARG A 122 1.99 -9.69 -3.07
N GLY A 123 1.91 -10.59 -2.09
CA GLY A 123 2.31 -10.30 -0.73
C GLY A 123 3.79 -9.87 -0.63
N PRO A 124 4.19 -9.32 0.52
CA PRO A 124 5.50 -8.68 0.73
C PRO A 124 6.71 -9.52 0.33
N GLN A 125 6.55 -10.84 0.24
CA GLN A 125 7.64 -11.77 -0.09
C GLN A 125 7.79 -12.04 -1.60
N HIS A 126 6.83 -11.64 -2.41
CA HIS A 126 6.76 -12.01 -3.82
C HIS A 126 6.71 -10.83 -4.78
N GLY A 127 6.87 -9.60 -4.29
CA GLY A 127 6.87 -8.41 -5.13
C GLY A 127 7.85 -8.56 -6.29
N THR A 128 7.32 -8.86 -7.47
CA THR A 128 8.09 -8.95 -8.71
C THR A 128 8.50 -7.58 -9.24
N ASN A 129 7.95 -6.52 -8.65
CA ASN A 129 8.32 -5.16 -8.99
C ASN A 129 9.52 -4.73 -8.11
N PRO A 130 10.74 -4.60 -8.69
CA PRO A 130 11.91 -4.17 -7.94
C PRO A 130 11.79 -2.74 -7.39
N THR A 131 10.82 -1.96 -7.85
CA THR A 131 10.60 -0.57 -7.43
C THR A 131 9.62 -0.43 -6.28
N VAL A 132 8.78 -1.44 -6.00
CA VAL A 132 7.80 -1.38 -4.90
C VAL A 132 8.01 -2.57 -3.96
N ASN A 133 8.64 -2.33 -2.85
CA ASN A 133 8.76 -3.30 -1.78
C ASN A 133 7.57 -3.18 -0.83
N TYR A 134 6.51 -3.96 -1.05
CA TYR A 134 5.31 -3.97 -0.21
C TYR A 134 5.62 -4.26 1.27
N ALA A 135 6.60 -5.12 1.56
CA ALA A 135 7.04 -5.36 2.94
C ALA A 135 7.54 -4.08 3.60
N PHE A 136 8.18 -3.23 2.82
CA PHE A 136 8.66 -1.94 3.26
C PHE A 136 7.52 -0.96 3.57
N LEU A 137 6.57 -0.82 2.67
CA LEU A 137 5.42 0.06 2.87
C LEU A 137 4.60 -0.35 4.10
N TRP A 138 4.46 -1.65 4.32
CA TRP A 138 3.83 -2.19 5.51
C TRP A 138 4.65 -1.95 6.79
N ALA A 139 5.96 -2.18 6.76
CA ALA A 139 6.84 -1.88 7.88
C ALA A 139 6.81 -0.39 8.23
N LEU A 140 6.76 0.45 7.20
CA LEU A 140 6.62 1.89 7.32
C LEU A 140 5.30 2.28 7.97
N TRP A 141 4.19 1.78 7.43
CA TRP A 141 2.85 2.02 7.93
C TRP A 141 2.73 1.59 9.40
N LEU A 142 3.19 0.38 9.73
CA LEU A 142 3.21 -0.14 11.09
C LEU A 142 4.11 0.67 12.03
N SER A 143 5.20 1.25 11.55
CA SER A 143 6.09 2.07 12.37
C SER A 143 5.47 3.42 12.75
N VAL A 144 4.52 3.91 11.97
CA VAL A 144 3.86 5.21 12.17
C VAL A 144 2.61 5.09 13.04
N VAL A 145 1.82 4.02 12.86
CA VAL A 145 0.57 3.80 13.59
C VAL A 145 0.72 3.82 15.12
N PRO A 146 1.71 3.17 15.76
CA PRO A 146 1.84 3.12 17.22
C PRO A 146 2.16 4.47 17.87
N TYR A 147 2.70 5.42 17.13
CA TYR A 147 3.17 6.70 17.68
C TYR A 147 2.14 7.82 17.56
N GLY A 148 0.95 7.54 17.05
CA GLY A 148 -0.07 8.58 16.85
C GLY A 148 0.38 9.73 15.95
N LEU A 149 1.42 9.47 15.12
CA LEU A 149 2.02 10.46 14.23
C LEU A 149 1.18 10.74 12.99
N TRP A 150 -0.05 10.23 12.93
CA TRP A 150 -0.97 10.59 11.88
C TRP A 150 -1.33 12.06 12.00
N SER A 151 -0.59 12.86 11.28
CA SER A 151 -1.15 14.15 10.91
C SER A 151 -2.15 13.89 9.78
N GLU A 152 -3.22 14.65 9.74
CA GLU A 152 -4.20 14.63 8.64
C GLU A 152 -3.52 14.68 7.25
N ARG A 153 -2.38 15.31 7.18
CA ARG A 153 -1.49 15.42 6.02
C ARG A 153 -0.89 14.09 5.55
N ILE A 154 -0.72 13.12 6.47
CA ILE A 154 -0.18 11.79 6.19
C ILE A 154 -1.33 10.80 5.99
N SER A 155 -2.37 10.88 6.81
CA SER A 155 -3.50 9.95 6.74
C SER A 155 -4.38 10.17 5.52
N GLN A 156 -4.57 11.43 5.10
CA GLN A 156 -5.47 11.74 3.99
C GLN A 156 -5.09 11.05 2.67
N PRO A 157 -3.83 11.12 2.18
CA PRO A 157 -3.42 10.39 0.97
C PRO A 157 -3.62 8.88 1.07
N SER A 158 -3.29 8.27 2.23
CA SER A 158 -3.51 6.84 2.45
C SER A 158 -4.98 6.45 2.45
N LEU A 159 -5.85 7.27 3.05
CA LEU A 159 -7.30 7.04 3.05
C LEU A 159 -7.90 7.18 1.64
N GLU A 160 -7.43 8.16 0.87
CA GLU A 160 -7.86 8.35 -0.52
C GLU A 160 -7.46 7.16 -1.39
N GLU A 161 -6.25 6.66 -1.23
CA GLU A 161 -5.75 5.49 -1.94
C GLU A 161 -6.50 4.22 -1.54
N GLN A 162 -6.72 4.00 -0.25
CA GLN A 162 -7.52 2.88 0.24
C GLN A 162 -8.95 2.93 -0.30
N ALA A 163 -9.55 4.11 -0.34
CA ALA A 163 -10.89 4.30 -0.92
C ALA A 163 -10.92 3.97 -2.42
N GLN A 164 -9.89 4.34 -3.17
CA GLN A 164 -9.77 3.99 -4.59
C GLN A 164 -9.60 2.48 -4.77
N TRP A 165 -8.78 1.84 -3.96
CA TRP A 165 -8.61 0.38 -3.98
C TRP A 165 -9.92 -0.36 -3.70
N LEU A 166 -10.62 0.01 -2.63
CA LEU A 166 -11.93 -0.55 -2.29
C LEU A 166 -12.93 -0.40 -3.45
N LYS A 167 -12.96 0.77 -4.08
CA LYS A 167 -13.84 1.04 -5.23
C LYS A 167 -13.51 0.16 -6.44
N ARG A 168 -12.23 -0.13 -6.69
CA ARG A 168 -11.83 -1.09 -7.74
C ARG A 168 -12.23 -2.51 -7.38
N LEU A 169 -12.02 -2.94 -6.14
CA LEU A 169 -12.46 -4.25 -5.66
C LEU A 169 -13.98 -4.39 -5.80
N GLU A 170 -14.74 -3.35 -5.44
CA GLU A 170 -16.20 -3.33 -5.59
C GLU A 170 -16.62 -3.60 -7.04
N ALA A 171 -16.00 -2.94 -8.01
CA ALA A 171 -16.26 -3.17 -9.43
C ALA A 171 -15.92 -4.60 -9.85
N VAL A 172 -14.80 -5.16 -9.39
CA VAL A 172 -14.36 -6.52 -9.71
C VAL A 172 -15.32 -7.57 -9.13
N PHE A 173 -15.72 -7.41 -7.87
CA PHE A 173 -16.65 -8.34 -7.23
C PHE A 173 -18.05 -8.22 -7.79
N GLN A 174 -18.53 -7.01 -8.12
CA GLN A 174 -19.81 -6.82 -8.78
C GLN A 174 -19.83 -7.53 -10.15
N GLN A 175 -18.79 -7.35 -10.95
CA GLN A 175 -18.65 -8.04 -12.25
C GLN A 175 -18.69 -9.55 -12.09
N ALA A 176 -18.05 -10.11 -11.07
CA ALA A 176 -18.07 -11.55 -10.82
C ALA A 176 -19.46 -12.04 -10.39
N LEU A 177 -20.15 -11.31 -9.48
CA LEU A 177 -21.51 -11.62 -9.08
C LEU A 177 -22.46 -11.64 -10.28
N ASP A 178 -22.38 -10.63 -11.13
CA ASP A 178 -23.22 -10.49 -12.33
C ASP A 178 -22.92 -11.62 -13.34
N HIS A 179 -21.65 -11.90 -13.59
CA HIS A 179 -21.22 -12.93 -14.55
C HIS A 179 -21.69 -14.34 -14.16
N PHE A 180 -21.58 -14.68 -12.87
CA PHE A 180 -21.95 -16.00 -12.38
C PHE A 180 -23.43 -16.08 -11.94
N GLY A 181 -24.19 -14.99 -12.04
CA GLY A 181 -25.61 -14.94 -11.62
C GLY A 181 -25.78 -15.19 -10.11
N ILE A 182 -24.82 -14.77 -9.30
CA ILE A 182 -24.80 -14.99 -7.85
C ILE A 182 -25.32 -13.72 -7.15
N THR A 183 -26.20 -13.90 -6.18
CA THR A 183 -26.70 -12.80 -5.34
C THR A 183 -26.01 -12.83 -3.97
N LEU A 184 -25.91 -11.66 -3.36
CA LEU A 184 -25.49 -11.56 -1.96
C LEU A 184 -26.63 -11.97 -1.04
N ARG A 185 -26.29 -12.45 0.14
CA ARG A 185 -27.29 -12.72 1.21
C ARG A 185 -27.98 -11.44 1.63
N GLU A 186 -29.22 -11.59 2.06
CA GLU A 186 -30.00 -10.49 2.60
C GLU A 186 -29.22 -9.75 3.71
N GLY A 187 -29.21 -8.43 3.63
CA GLY A 187 -28.49 -7.56 4.56
C GLY A 187 -26.98 -7.39 4.27
N THR A 188 -26.46 -8.04 3.22
CA THR A 188 -25.06 -7.88 2.80
C THR A 188 -24.99 -7.05 1.54
N THR A 189 -24.12 -6.05 1.52
CA THR A 189 -23.79 -5.25 0.32
C THR A 189 -22.48 -5.68 -0.31
N VAL A 190 -22.23 -5.30 -1.57
CA VAL A 190 -20.93 -5.53 -2.23
C VAL A 190 -19.84 -4.80 -1.47
N ASN A 191 -20.11 -3.62 -0.93
CA ASN A 191 -19.17 -2.87 -0.13
C ASN A 191 -18.79 -3.62 1.16
N ASP A 192 -19.75 -4.25 1.86
CA ASP A 192 -19.45 -5.07 3.05
C ASP A 192 -18.54 -6.26 2.70
N LEU A 193 -18.84 -6.94 1.60
CA LEU A 193 -18.03 -8.04 1.10
C LEU A 193 -16.60 -7.56 0.80
N VAL A 194 -16.46 -6.45 0.10
CA VAL A 194 -15.17 -5.89 -0.31
C VAL A 194 -14.36 -5.39 0.89
N CYS A 195 -14.98 -4.74 1.85
CA CYS A 195 -14.31 -4.35 3.11
C CYS A 195 -13.77 -5.57 3.87
N ALA A 196 -14.55 -6.64 3.93
CA ALA A 196 -14.11 -7.88 4.56
C ALA A 196 -12.97 -8.57 3.78
N VAL A 197 -13.04 -8.59 2.44
CA VAL A 197 -11.97 -9.10 1.57
C VAL A 197 -10.69 -8.29 1.74
N ALA A 198 -10.77 -6.96 1.73
CA ALA A 198 -9.63 -6.08 1.93
C ALA A 198 -8.96 -6.33 3.29
N SER A 199 -9.74 -6.36 4.37
CA SER A 199 -9.25 -6.63 5.71
C SER A 199 -8.57 -8.02 5.82
N LEU A 200 -9.11 -9.04 5.12
CA LEU A 200 -8.50 -10.36 5.06
C LEU A 200 -7.16 -10.33 4.34
N ILE A 201 -7.09 -9.67 3.17
CA ILE A 201 -5.85 -9.54 2.39
C ILE A 201 -4.79 -8.82 3.21
N GLU A 202 -5.13 -7.68 3.80
CA GLU A 202 -4.25 -6.89 4.63
C GLU A 202 -3.74 -7.68 5.84
N GLY A 203 -4.62 -8.39 6.55
CA GLY A 203 -4.27 -9.22 7.69
C GLY A 203 -3.31 -10.35 7.33
N VAL A 204 -3.49 -10.99 6.16
CA VAL A 204 -2.57 -12.05 5.70
C VAL A 204 -1.25 -11.45 5.24
N TRP A 205 -1.24 -10.33 4.53
CA TRP A 205 -0.01 -9.65 4.14
C TRP A 205 0.80 -9.19 5.35
N LEU A 206 0.14 -8.66 6.38
CA LEU A 206 0.78 -8.34 7.64
C LEU A 206 1.44 -9.57 8.28
N ASN A 207 0.75 -10.70 8.31
CA ASN A 207 1.33 -11.94 8.81
C ASN A 207 2.49 -12.43 7.94
N GLN A 208 2.46 -12.21 6.62
CA GLN A 208 3.57 -12.56 5.74
C GLN A 208 4.86 -11.75 6.05
N CYS A 209 4.75 -10.57 6.62
CA CYS A 209 5.91 -9.82 7.12
C CYS A 209 6.57 -10.51 8.33
N LEU A 210 5.80 -11.29 9.08
CA LEU A 210 6.27 -11.95 10.30
C LEU A 210 6.65 -13.41 10.08
N THR A 211 5.97 -14.11 9.17
CA THR A 211 6.19 -15.54 8.92
C THR A 211 5.76 -15.96 7.52
N THR A 212 6.47 -16.94 6.96
CA THR A 212 6.10 -17.61 5.71
C THR A 212 5.15 -18.78 5.92
N ARG A 213 4.92 -19.17 7.17
CA ARG A 213 4.15 -20.35 7.58
C ARG A 213 2.78 -19.97 8.11
N HIS A 214 1.82 -20.83 7.83
CA HIS A 214 0.46 -20.67 8.36
C HIS A 214 0.47 -20.74 9.90
N PRO A 215 -0.11 -19.76 10.62
CA PRO A 215 -0.05 -19.72 12.10
C PRO A 215 -0.67 -20.94 12.78
N GLY A 216 -1.74 -21.49 12.21
CA GLY A 216 -2.44 -22.66 12.75
C GLY A 216 -1.95 -24.01 12.20
N ASP A 217 -1.10 -24.01 11.18
CA ASP A 217 -0.51 -25.22 10.57
C ASP A 217 0.85 -24.89 9.95
N PRO A 218 1.94 -24.96 10.71
CA PRO A 218 3.27 -24.63 10.24
C PRO A 218 3.79 -25.49 9.09
N SER A 219 3.13 -26.60 8.78
CA SER A 219 3.46 -27.41 7.60
C SER A 219 3.02 -26.76 6.28
N GLN A 220 2.12 -25.78 6.32
CA GLN A 220 1.56 -25.12 5.18
C GLN A 220 2.09 -23.68 5.03
N PRO A 221 2.23 -23.17 3.78
CA PRO A 221 2.53 -21.77 3.55
C PRO A 221 1.34 -20.88 3.93
N ILE A 222 1.62 -19.66 4.37
CA ILE A 222 0.58 -18.71 4.79
C ILE A 222 -0.38 -18.32 3.63
N SER A 223 0.07 -18.43 2.39
CA SER A 223 -0.76 -18.19 1.19
C SER A 223 -2.01 -19.07 1.12
N ILE A 224 -1.95 -20.27 1.69
CA ILE A 224 -3.11 -21.16 1.78
C ILE A 224 -4.18 -20.58 2.72
N ALA A 225 -3.78 -19.87 3.78
CA ALA A 225 -4.72 -19.22 4.69
C ALA A 225 -5.59 -18.22 3.94
N LEU A 226 -5.00 -17.38 3.09
CA LEU A 226 -5.74 -16.37 2.32
C LEU A 226 -6.77 -17.02 1.38
N ARG A 227 -6.37 -18.05 0.64
CA ARG A 227 -7.28 -18.77 -0.28
C ARG A 227 -8.45 -19.41 0.45
N ARG A 228 -8.19 -20.15 1.53
CA ARG A 228 -9.23 -20.83 2.31
C ARG A 228 -10.17 -19.85 2.99
N SER A 229 -9.64 -18.84 3.65
CA SER A 229 -10.44 -17.83 4.35
C SER A 229 -11.22 -16.97 3.35
N GLY A 230 -10.64 -16.62 2.20
CA GLY A 230 -11.33 -15.90 1.14
C GLY A 230 -12.51 -16.69 0.56
N ARG A 231 -12.33 -18.00 0.35
CA ARG A 231 -13.43 -18.87 -0.08
C ARG A 231 -14.55 -18.97 0.97
N LEU A 232 -14.20 -19.11 2.25
CA LEU A 232 -15.19 -19.12 3.32
C LEU A 232 -15.96 -17.80 3.40
N LEU A 233 -15.27 -16.68 3.21
CA LEU A 233 -15.88 -15.36 3.21
C LEU A 233 -16.85 -15.20 2.02
N TRP A 234 -16.45 -15.62 0.81
CA TRP A 234 -17.30 -15.64 -0.36
C TRP A 234 -18.57 -16.47 -0.15
N LEU A 235 -18.42 -17.72 0.29
CA LEU A 235 -19.55 -18.61 0.60
C LEU A 235 -20.44 -18.08 1.72
N GLY A 236 -19.88 -17.37 2.69
CA GLY A 236 -20.62 -16.74 3.77
C GLY A 236 -21.43 -15.54 3.32
N ALA A 237 -20.93 -14.78 2.37
CA ALA A 237 -21.56 -13.55 1.87
C ALA A 237 -22.55 -13.79 0.72
N THR A 238 -22.40 -14.89 -0.03
CA THR A 238 -23.25 -15.19 -1.20
C THR A 238 -24.36 -16.18 -0.88
N ALA A 239 -25.51 -15.98 -1.52
CA ALA A 239 -26.56 -16.97 -1.56
C ALA A 239 -26.26 -17.98 -2.69
N SER A 240 -26.48 -19.29 -2.41
CA SER A 240 -26.45 -20.26 -3.51
C SER A 240 -27.50 -19.87 -4.56
N PRO A 241 -27.23 -20.03 -5.87
CA PRO A 241 -28.24 -19.86 -6.88
C PRO A 241 -29.47 -20.70 -6.48
N ILE A 242 -30.63 -20.09 -6.46
CA ILE A 242 -31.86 -20.82 -6.23
C ILE A 242 -31.97 -21.77 -7.41
N SER A 243 -31.76 -23.08 -7.17
CA SER A 243 -32.03 -24.13 -8.16
C SER A 243 -33.50 -24.07 -8.47
N GLY A 244 -33.88 -23.38 -9.57
CA GLY A 244 -35.20 -23.37 -10.12
C GLY A 244 -35.48 -24.63 -10.96
#